data_4184deb43db9669ab47468790cae7787
#
_entry.id   4184deb43db9669ab47468790cae7787
#
_cell.length_a   1.000
_cell.length_b   1.000
_cell.length_c   1.000
_cell.angle_alpha   90.00
_cell.angle_beta   90.00
_cell.angle_gamma   90.00
#
_symmetry.space_group_name_H-M   'P 1'
#
loop_
_entity.id
_entity.type
_entity.pdbx_description
1 polymer ?
#
loop_
_entity_poly.entity_id
_entity_poly.type
_entity_poly.pdbx_seq_one_letter_code
_entity_poly.pdbx_strand_id
1 'polypeptide(L)'
;MESNKSGKIIIYQVFTRLFGNTKTTCKKNGSIDENGCGKLADFTTKALSEIKKLGATHIWYTGVIEHATQTNYTRYGIRPDHPAVVKGKAGSPYAIKDYYDIDPDMAVCVP
;
A
#
# COMPACT_ATOMS: atom_id res chain seq x y z
N MET A 1 -10.88 -16.88 15.03
CA MET A 1 -11.52 -16.65 13.71
C MET A 1 -11.97 -17.99 13.15
N GLU A 2 -13.21 -18.06 12.78
CA GLU A 2 -13.72 -19.29 12.19
C GLU A 2 -13.13 -19.53 10.82
N SER A 3 -12.73 -20.76 10.55
CA SER A 3 -12.29 -21.17 9.22
C SER A 3 -13.50 -21.29 8.29
N ASN A 4 -13.25 -21.16 7.00
CA ASN A 4 -14.26 -21.42 5.99
C ASN A 4 -14.56 -22.91 5.92
N LYS A 5 -15.78 -23.30 6.33
CA LYS A 5 -16.19 -24.71 6.43
C LYS A 5 -16.21 -25.44 5.08
N SER A 6 -16.37 -24.72 3.99
CA SER A 6 -16.36 -25.31 2.64
C SER A 6 -14.95 -25.60 2.13
N GLY A 7 -13.92 -25.17 2.87
CA GLY A 7 -12.53 -25.29 2.43
C GLY A 7 -12.13 -24.33 1.32
N LYS A 8 -13.03 -23.48 0.85
CA LYS A 8 -12.71 -22.49 -0.19
C LYS A 8 -11.86 -21.38 0.37
N ILE A 9 -10.88 -20.97 -0.41
CA ILE A 9 -10.10 -19.75 -0.16
C ILE A 9 -10.68 -18.65 -1.04
N ILE A 10 -11.13 -17.57 -0.40
CA ILE A 10 -11.67 -16.39 -1.08
C ILE A 10 -10.77 -15.23 -0.73
N ILE A 11 -10.09 -14.70 -1.74
CA ILE A 11 -9.08 -13.66 -1.57
C ILE A 11 -9.69 -12.31 -1.96
N TYR A 12 -9.60 -11.34 -1.05
CA TYR A 12 -9.93 -9.96 -1.33
C TYR A 12 -8.62 -9.20 -1.55
N GLN A 13 -8.36 -8.82 -2.80
CA GLN A 13 -7.17 -8.06 -3.14
C GLN A 13 -7.43 -6.57 -2.93
N VAL A 14 -6.53 -5.89 -2.24
CA VAL A 14 -6.62 -4.45 -2.01
C VAL A 14 -5.36 -3.76 -2.55
N PHE A 15 -5.56 -2.59 -3.13
CA PHE A 15 -4.45 -1.69 -3.44
C PHE A 15 -4.28 -0.75 -2.25
N THR A 16 -3.28 -1.01 -1.42
CA THR A 16 -3.12 -0.35 -0.11
C THR A 16 -3.06 1.17 -0.23
N ARG A 17 -2.38 1.67 -1.25
CA ARG A 17 -2.25 3.12 -1.50
C ARG A 17 -3.61 3.81 -1.65
N LEU A 18 -4.61 3.10 -2.17
CA LEU A 18 -5.91 3.67 -2.46
C LEU A 18 -6.96 3.39 -1.39
N PHE A 19 -6.87 2.26 -0.71
CA PHE A 19 -7.94 1.75 0.15
C PHE A 19 -8.43 2.76 1.20
N GLY A 20 -7.52 3.36 1.95
CA GLY A 20 -7.86 4.33 3.00
C GLY A 20 -7.72 5.79 2.57
N ASN A 21 -7.38 6.03 1.31
CA ASN A 21 -7.15 7.40 0.84
C ASN A 21 -8.47 8.14 0.61
N THR A 22 -8.68 9.24 1.33
CA THR A 22 -9.88 10.06 1.23
C THR A 22 -9.71 11.31 0.36
N LYS A 23 -8.49 11.62 -0.05
CA LYS A 23 -8.23 12.79 -0.90
C LYS A 23 -8.61 12.52 -2.35
N THR A 24 -9.20 13.51 -3.00
CA THR A 24 -9.68 13.41 -4.39
C THR A 24 -8.97 14.39 -5.33
N THR A 25 -7.86 14.96 -4.88
CA THR A 25 -7.10 15.98 -5.63
C THR A 25 -6.61 15.46 -6.98
N CYS A 26 -6.03 14.26 -7.02
CA CYS A 26 -5.58 13.57 -8.23
C CYS A 26 -4.70 14.43 -9.13
N LYS A 27 -3.80 15.22 -8.55
CA LYS A 27 -2.89 16.08 -9.29
C LYS A 27 -1.82 15.23 -9.98
N LYS A 28 -1.62 15.45 -11.29
CA LYS A 28 -0.58 14.75 -12.04
C LYS A 28 0.80 15.08 -11.45
N ASN A 29 1.57 14.04 -11.11
CA ASN A 29 2.86 14.15 -10.45
C ASN A 29 2.81 14.90 -9.11
N GLY A 30 1.65 14.89 -8.45
CA GLY A 30 1.47 15.51 -7.14
C GLY A 30 2.19 14.77 -6.03
N SER A 31 2.43 15.48 -4.93
CA SER A 31 3.03 14.90 -3.73
C SER A 31 2.02 14.07 -2.93
N ILE A 32 2.52 13.35 -1.93
CA ILE A 32 1.65 12.63 -0.99
C ILE A 32 0.73 13.61 -0.25
N ASP A 33 1.24 14.78 0.09
CA ASP A 33 0.43 15.80 0.78
C ASP A 33 -0.71 16.30 -0.09
N GLU A 34 -0.50 16.39 -1.40
CA GLU A 34 -1.53 16.82 -2.35
C GLU A 34 -2.54 15.72 -2.63
N ASN A 35 -2.08 14.52 -2.96
CA ASN A 35 -2.94 13.43 -3.43
C ASN A 35 -3.35 12.44 -2.36
N GLY A 36 -2.63 12.43 -1.23
CA GLY A 36 -2.86 11.46 -0.17
C GLY A 36 -2.30 10.08 -0.48
N CYS A 37 -2.36 9.22 0.50
CA CYS A 37 -1.92 7.83 0.38
C CYS A 37 -2.61 7.00 1.47
N GLY A 38 -3.18 5.86 1.10
CA GLY A 38 -3.67 4.89 2.06
C GLY A 38 -2.51 4.31 2.88
N LYS A 39 -2.81 3.88 4.09
CA LYS A 39 -1.84 3.33 5.04
C LYS A 39 -2.27 1.95 5.49
N LEU A 40 -1.32 1.13 5.95
CA LEU A 40 -1.65 -0.15 6.57
C LEU A 40 -2.58 0.03 7.77
N ALA A 41 -2.41 1.11 8.54
CA ALA A 41 -3.27 1.41 9.69
C ALA A 41 -4.73 1.71 9.33
N ASP A 42 -5.03 1.96 8.05
CA ASP A 42 -6.40 2.15 7.59
C ASP A 42 -7.22 0.85 7.61
N PHE A 43 -6.54 -0.31 7.72
CA PHE A 43 -7.20 -1.60 7.88
C PHE A 43 -7.57 -1.83 9.34
N THR A 44 -8.56 -1.09 9.80
CA THR A 44 -9.09 -1.18 11.15
C THR A 44 -9.87 -2.47 11.35
N THR A 45 -10.18 -2.80 12.61
CA THR A 45 -11.06 -3.94 12.92
C THR A 45 -12.40 -3.83 12.18
N LYS A 46 -12.95 -2.62 12.11
CA LYS A 46 -14.21 -2.38 11.38
C LYS A 46 -14.05 -2.66 9.88
N ALA A 47 -13.00 -2.15 9.25
CA ALA A 47 -12.73 -2.38 7.82
C ALA A 47 -12.56 -3.87 7.53
N LEU A 48 -11.77 -4.56 8.33
CA LEU A 48 -11.54 -5.99 8.17
C LEU A 48 -12.81 -6.81 8.38
N SER A 49 -13.66 -6.41 9.34
CA SER A 49 -14.96 -7.06 9.57
C SER A 49 -15.89 -6.91 8.36
N GLU A 50 -15.92 -5.74 7.74
CA GLU A 50 -16.73 -5.53 6.54
C GLU A 50 -16.26 -6.39 5.36
N ILE A 51 -14.95 -6.52 5.18
CA ILE A 51 -14.39 -7.40 4.15
C ILE A 51 -14.76 -8.86 4.44
N LYS A 52 -14.69 -9.29 5.71
CA LYS A 52 -15.05 -10.63 6.10
C LYS A 52 -16.53 -10.94 5.82
N LYS A 53 -17.42 -9.97 6.00
CA LYS A 53 -18.85 -10.10 5.68
C LYS A 53 -19.12 -10.40 4.20
N LEU A 54 -18.21 -10.05 3.31
CA LEU A 54 -18.30 -10.39 1.89
C LEU A 54 -17.96 -11.87 1.63
N GLY A 55 -17.51 -12.61 2.64
CA GLY A 55 -17.12 -14.00 2.52
C GLY A 55 -15.63 -14.23 2.31
N ALA A 56 -14.82 -13.18 2.36
CA ALA A 56 -13.38 -13.30 2.17
C ALA A 56 -12.73 -14.03 3.35
N THR A 57 -11.76 -14.90 3.04
CA THR A 57 -10.97 -15.62 4.04
C THR A 57 -9.57 -15.04 4.18
N HIS A 58 -9.10 -14.34 3.16
CA HIS A 58 -7.74 -13.80 3.09
C HIS A 58 -7.77 -12.41 2.47
N ILE A 59 -6.77 -11.60 2.84
CA ILE A 59 -6.55 -10.31 2.21
C ILE A 59 -5.18 -10.34 1.51
N TRP A 60 -5.17 -9.88 0.27
CA TRP A 60 -3.95 -9.71 -0.50
C TRP A 60 -3.62 -8.21 -0.55
N TYR A 61 -2.68 -7.79 0.27
CA TYR A 61 -2.21 -6.41 0.28
C TYR A 61 -1.26 -6.16 -0.89
N THR A 62 -1.67 -5.37 -1.85
CA THR A 62 -0.84 -4.98 -2.98
C THR A 62 -0.12 -3.68 -2.68
N GLY A 63 1.20 -3.66 -2.91
CA GLY A 63 1.99 -2.43 -2.85
C GLY A 63 2.53 -2.06 -1.48
N VAL A 64 2.60 -3.00 -0.53
CA VAL A 64 3.13 -2.73 0.82
C VAL A 64 4.65 -2.93 0.93
N ILE A 65 5.24 -3.71 0.03
CA ILE A 65 6.68 -3.95 0.04
C ILE A 65 7.38 -2.76 -0.61
N GLU A 66 8.53 -2.34 -0.05
CA GLU A 66 9.27 -1.19 -0.54
C GLU A 66 9.55 -1.31 -2.04
N HIS A 67 9.10 -0.33 -2.81
CA HIS A 67 9.28 -0.28 -4.26
C HIS A 67 9.96 1.03 -4.67
N ALA A 68 10.46 1.07 -5.92
CA ALA A 68 11.12 2.25 -6.46
C ALA A 68 10.15 3.45 -6.52
N THR A 69 10.61 4.61 -6.09
CA THR A 69 9.82 5.84 -6.01
C THR A 69 10.69 7.05 -6.29
N GLN A 70 10.08 8.14 -6.74
CA GLN A 70 10.76 9.44 -6.88
C GLN A 70 10.73 10.25 -5.58
N THR A 71 9.98 9.79 -4.57
CA THR A 71 9.97 10.45 -3.27
C THR A 71 11.32 10.27 -2.58
N ASN A 72 11.82 11.34 -1.97
CA ASN A 72 13.11 11.32 -1.29
C ASN A 72 12.94 10.81 0.15
N TYR A 73 13.49 9.63 0.42
CA TYR A 73 13.50 9.02 1.75
C TYR A 73 14.92 8.84 2.28
N THR A 74 15.88 9.65 1.80
CA THR A 74 17.29 9.55 2.25
C THR A 74 17.43 9.75 3.76
N ARG A 75 16.52 10.49 4.39
CA ARG A 75 16.48 10.68 5.85
C ARG A 75 16.27 9.37 6.62
N TYR A 76 15.77 8.34 5.97
CA TYR A 76 15.57 7.00 6.55
C TYR A 76 16.63 6.01 6.08
N GLY A 77 17.68 6.48 5.41
CA GLY A 77 18.74 5.62 4.87
C GLY A 77 18.38 4.93 3.57
N ILE A 78 17.28 5.30 2.94
CA ILE A 78 16.84 4.71 1.68
C ILE A 78 17.47 5.49 0.52
N ARG A 79 18.13 4.75 -0.38
CA ARG A 79 18.78 5.36 -1.55
C ARG A 79 17.73 5.89 -2.53
N PRO A 80 17.97 7.08 -3.13
CA PRO A 80 17.10 7.58 -4.18
C PRO A 80 17.18 6.68 -5.42
N ASP A 81 16.07 6.60 -6.16
CA ASP A 81 15.99 5.84 -7.39
C ASP A 81 16.14 6.77 -8.59
N HIS A 82 16.74 6.24 -9.67
CA HIS A 82 16.86 7.00 -10.89
C HIS A 82 15.47 7.23 -11.51
N PRO A 83 15.11 8.49 -11.89
CA PRO A 83 13.77 8.78 -12.40
C PRO A 83 13.36 7.93 -13.62
N ALA A 84 14.33 7.50 -14.43
CA ALA A 84 14.03 6.69 -15.62
C ALA A 84 13.50 5.29 -15.29
N VAL A 85 13.74 4.77 -14.07
CA VAL A 85 13.25 3.45 -13.66
C VAL A 85 11.98 3.51 -12.83
N VAL A 86 11.44 4.70 -12.59
CA VAL A 86 10.26 4.91 -11.76
C VAL A 86 9.11 5.44 -12.59
N LYS A 87 8.00 4.73 -12.59
CA LYS A 87 6.80 5.15 -13.29
C LYS A 87 6.03 6.17 -12.45
N GLY A 88 5.96 7.41 -12.92
CA GLY A 88 5.34 8.50 -12.16
C GLY A 88 6.14 8.82 -10.91
N LYS A 89 5.54 9.51 -9.95
CA LYS A 89 6.21 9.90 -8.71
C LYS A 89 6.19 8.80 -7.66
N ALA A 90 5.07 8.12 -7.54
CA ALA A 90 4.89 7.06 -6.54
C ALA A 90 5.52 5.73 -6.95
N GLY A 91 5.77 5.54 -8.24
CA GLY A 91 6.30 4.28 -8.77
C GLY A 91 5.26 3.19 -8.91
N SER A 92 5.68 2.04 -9.41
CA SER A 92 4.82 0.86 -9.54
C SER A 92 4.94 -0.02 -8.30
N PRO A 93 3.83 -0.52 -7.74
CA PRO A 93 3.87 -1.43 -6.59
C PRO A 93 4.57 -2.76 -6.89
N TYR A 94 4.80 -3.05 -8.17
CA TYR A 94 5.46 -4.27 -8.60
C TYR A 94 6.95 -4.10 -8.87
N ALA A 95 7.47 -2.86 -8.83
CA ALA A 95 8.89 -2.58 -9.01
C ALA A 95 9.62 -2.64 -7.67
N ILE A 96 9.67 -3.83 -7.07
CA ILE A 96 10.21 -4.03 -5.73
C ILE A 96 11.67 -3.63 -5.65
N LYS A 97 12.00 -2.84 -4.63
CA LYS A 97 13.34 -2.38 -4.32
C LYS A 97 13.97 -3.18 -3.19
N ASP A 98 13.22 -3.44 -2.14
CA ASP A 98 13.68 -4.22 -0.99
C ASP A 98 12.55 -5.13 -0.50
N TYR A 99 12.75 -6.44 -0.63
CA TYR A 99 11.78 -7.44 -0.22
C TYR A 99 11.67 -7.59 1.30
N TYR A 100 12.60 -7.01 2.05
CA TYR A 100 12.66 -7.16 3.51
C TYR A 100 12.14 -5.93 4.25
N ASP A 101 11.58 -4.96 3.51
CA ASP A 101 11.10 -3.72 4.12
C ASP A 101 9.73 -3.31 3.59
N ILE A 102 9.01 -2.55 4.41
CA ILE A 102 7.72 -1.96 4.06
C ILE A 102 7.96 -0.62 3.40
N ASP A 103 7.19 -0.33 2.35
CA ASP A 103 7.27 0.98 1.70
C ASP A 103 6.90 2.09 2.70
N PRO A 104 7.73 3.14 2.84
CA PRO A 104 7.46 4.21 3.80
C PRO A 104 6.12 4.92 3.58
N ASP A 105 5.62 4.95 2.33
CA ASP A 105 4.33 5.58 2.02
C ASP A 105 3.17 4.86 2.72
N MET A 106 3.31 3.56 2.99
CA MET A 106 2.26 2.74 3.60
C MET A 106 2.37 2.67 5.11
N ALA A 107 3.56 2.96 5.66
CA ALA A 107 3.80 2.92 7.10
C ALA A 107 3.30 4.20 7.77
N VAL A 108 2.86 4.09 9.02
CA VAL A 108 2.47 5.25 9.83
C VAL A 108 3.59 5.70 10.76
N CYS A 109 4.62 4.88 10.90
CA CYS A 109 5.80 5.20 11.70
C CYS A 109 7.05 5.08 10.84
N VAL A 110 8.13 5.67 11.32
CA VAL A 110 9.42 5.62 10.62
C VAL A 110 9.90 4.16 10.59
N PRO A 111 10.29 3.65 9.42
CA PRO A 111 10.83 2.30 9.29
C PRO A 111 12.12 2.12 10.09
#